data_c9815f54d668924c7e45c3fa3225d93c
#
_entry.id   c9815f54d668924c7e45c3fa3225d93c
#
_cell.length_a   1.000
_cell.length_b   1.000
_cell.length_c   1.000
_cell.angle_alpha   90.00
_cell.angle_beta   90.00
_cell.angle_gamma   90.00
#
_symmetry.space_group_name_H-M   'P 1'
#
loop_
_entity.id
_entity.type
_entity.pdbx_description
1 polymer ?
#
loop_
_entity_poly.entity_id
_entity_poly.type
_entity_poly.pdbx_seq_one_letter_code
_entity_poly.pdbx_strand_id
1 'polypeptide(L)'
;MRINVITIFPEYLEDPLGLSIPGRACEAGLVDYRLIDLREYATDRHRTTDDEPFGGGGGMVMKPEPFDAALGALEAPGRVVALSPRGRPFDHHTAVRFALESDLTLLCGRYKGIDERVTEKWVDEEVSIGDYVLSGGEPAALVVIDAVVRLLPGALGDHDSAASDSFYEGLLSAPSYTRPAEHDGRSAPGVLRSGDHSRIEAWRAGQADRATRHRRPDLLDLDAAD
;
A
#
# COMPACT_ATOMS: atom_id res chain seq x y z
N MET A 1 10.32 -9.68 -6.99
CA MET A 1 10.28 -8.24 -6.63
C MET A 1 11.10 -8.02 -5.37
N ARG A 2 11.82 -6.90 -5.24
CA ARG A 2 12.46 -6.51 -3.96
C ARG A 2 11.79 -5.25 -3.44
N ILE A 3 11.48 -5.22 -2.12
CA ILE A 3 10.93 -4.04 -1.47
C ILE A 3 11.87 -3.63 -0.34
N ASN A 4 12.50 -2.47 -0.50
CA ASN A 4 13.30 -1.84 0.53
C ASN A 4 12.40 -0.89 1.34
N VAL A 5 12.52 -0.89 2.66
CA VAL A 5 11.83 0.08 3.52
C VAL A 5 12.85 0.77 4.40
N ILE A 6 13.05 2.06 4.19
CA ILE A 6 13.95 2.89 5.00
C ILE A 6 13.13 3.54 6.11
N THR A 7 13.46 3.22 7.36
CA THR A 7 12.72 3.65 8.55
C THR A 7 13.67 3.77 9.75
N ILE A 8 13.23 4.44 10.82
CA ILE A 8 13.92 4.42 12.13
C ILE A 8 13.34 3.39 13.10
N PHE A 9 12.35 2.58 12.65
CA PHE A 9 11.70 1.52 13.42
C PHE A 9 11.46 0.27 12.56
N PRO A 10 12.53 -0.43 12.11
CA PRO A 10 12.38 -1.65 11.29
C PRO A 10 11.56 -2.73 11.99
N GLU A 11 11.65 -2.85 13.31
CA GLU A 11 10.91 -3.81 14.13
C GLU A 11 9.37 -3.62 14.05
N TYR A 12 8.90 -2.43 13.67
CA TYR A 12 7.48 -2.18 13.45
C TYR A 12 6.90 -3.02 12.29
N LEU A 13 7.75 -3.41 11.35
CA LEU A 13 7.37 -4.06 10.09
C LEU A 13 7.66 -5.57 10.09
N GLU A 14 8.59 -6.05 10.92
CA GLU A 14 9.07 -7.44 10.91
C GLU A 14 7.92 -8.45 11.07
N ASP A 15 7.16 -8.36 12.16
CA ASP A 15 6.07 -9.29 12.43
C ASP A 15 4.96 -9.23 11.38
N PRO A 16 4.39 -8.04 11.01
CA PRO A 16 3.34 -7.96 9.99
C PRO A 16 3.75 -8.50 8.61
N LEU A 17 4.98 -8.27 8.19
CA LEU A 17 5.49 -8.76 6.90
C LEU A 17 5.76 -10.27 6.90
N GLY A 18 5.94 -10.87 8.06
CA GLY A 18 6.05 -12.32 8.24
C GLY A 18 4.72 -13.06 8.24
N LEU A 19 3.57 -12.36 8.22
CA LEU A 19 2.25 -12.96 8.37
C LEU A 19 1.45 -12.95 7.06
N SER A 20 0.44 -13.86 6.99
CA SER A 20 -0.59 -13.90 5.94
C SER A 20 -0.03 -13.92 4.52
N ILE A 21 -0.54 -13.09 3.61
CA ILE A 21 -0.14 -13.01 2.19
C ILE A 21 1.28 -12.45 2.03
N PRO A 22 1.68 -11.34 2.69
CA PRO A 22 3.06 -10.86 2.63
C PRO A 22 4.08 -11.91 3.03
N GLY A 23 3.88 -12.61 4.15
CA GLY A 23 4.78 -13.66 4.63
C GLY A 23 4.87 -14.86 3.68
N ARG A 24 3.73 -15.36 3.20
CA ARG A 24 3.69 -16.45 2.22
C ARG A 24 4.35 -16.10 0.89
N ALA A 25 4.17 -14.86 0.42
CA ALA A 25 4.83 -14.38 -0.80
C ALA A 25 6.35 -14.34 -0.64
N CYS A 26 6.84 -13.94 0.54
CA CYS A 26 8.26 -13.97 0.87
C CYS A 26 8.80 -15.42 0.92
N GLU A 27 8.11 -16.33 1.62
CA GLU A 27 8.45 -17.76 1.68
C GLU A 27 8.48 -18.42 0.29
N ALA A 28 7.58 -18.01 -0.61
CA ALA A 28 7.53 -18.48 -1.99
C ALA A 28 8.58 -17.82 -2.92
N GLY A 29 9.38 -16.88 -2.41
CA GLY A 29 10.40 -16.16 -3.18
C GLY A 29 9.83 -15.16 -4.20
N LEU A 30 8.55 -14.77 -4.08
CA LEU A 30 7.92 -13.78 -4.95
C LEU A 30 8.35 -12.35 -4.59
N VAL A 31 8.63 -12.11 -3.31
CA VAL A 31 9.10 -10.83 -2.79
C VAL A 31 10.25 -11.04 -1.79
N ASP A 32 11.20 -10.09 -1.78
CA ASP A 32 12.29 -9.99 -0.81
C ASP A 32 12.16 -8.65 -0.08
N TYR A 33 11.98 -8.68 1.25
CA TYR A 33 11.88 -7.47 2.07
C TYR A 33 13.22 -7.12 2.67
N ARG A 34 13.65 -5.86 2.51
CA ARG A 34 14.84 -5.31 3.14
C ARG A 34 14.44 -4.14 4.04
N LEU A 35 14.42 -4.37 5.33
CA LEU A 35 14.18 -3.35 6.33
C LEU A 35 15.50 -2.68 6.68
N ILE A 36 15.61 -1.39 6.42
CA ILE A 36 16.84 -0.61 6.54
C ILE A 36 16.66 0.38 7.68
N ASP A 37 17.40 0.16 8.77
CA ASP A 37 17.45 1.12 9.88
C ASP A 37 18.24 2.35 9.48
N LEU A 38 17.55 3.46 9.31
CA LEU A 38 18.14 4.75 8.95
C LEU A 38 19.18 5.22 9.98
N ARG A 39 19.06 4.81 11.24
CA ARG A 39 20.00 5.15 12.32
C ARG A 39 21.41 4.58 12.07
N GLU A 40 21.53 3.50 11.33
CA GLU A 40 22.83 2.91 10.98
C GLU A 40 23.61 3.78 10.01
N TYR A 41 22.95 4.71 9.32
CA TYR A 41 23.55 5.65 8.38
C TYR A 41 23.80 7.05 8.96
N ALA A 42 23.46 7.27 10.23
CA ALA A 42 23.85 8.47 10.95
C ALA A 42 25.31 8.35 11.44
N THR A 43 26.10 9.38 11.18
CA THR A 43 27.56 9.38 11.45
C THR A 43 27.93 9.85 12.84
N ASP A 44 27.00 10.50 13.55
CA ASP A 44 27.23 11.00 14.91
C ASP A 44 27.10 9.87 15.96
N ARG A 45 27.71 10.10 17.12
CA ARG A 45 27.73 9.13 18.25
C ARG A 45 26.32 8.73 18.72
N HIS A 46 25.35 9.62 18.59
CA HIS A 46 23.97 9.42 19.06
C HIS A 46 23.05 8.85 17.99
N ARG A 47 23.55 8.61 16.75
CA ARG A 47 22.78 8.13 15.61
C ARG A 47 21.54 8.99 15.34
N THR A 48 21.75 10.32 15.35
CA THR A 48 20.69 11.32 15.23
C THR A 48 20.21 11.41 13.79
N THR A 49 18.92 11.18 13.59
CA THR A 49 18.29 11.16 12.26
C THR A 49 17.37 12.38 12.00
N ASP A 50 17.23 13.27 12.98
CA ASP A 50 16.34 14.43 12.92
C ASP A 50 16.98 15.66 13.58
N ASP A 51 16.48 16.86 13.23
CA ASP A 51 16.95 18.13 13.78
C ASP A 51 15.82 19.17 13.72
N GLU A 52 16.04 20.36 14.34
CA GLU A 52 15.10 21.46 14.34
C GLU A 52 14.90 22.03 12.92
N PRO A 53 13.66 22.36 12.52
CA PRO A 53 13.39 22.92 11.20
C PRO A 53 13.95 24.35 11.06
N PHE A 54 14.50 24.66 9.91
CA PHE A 54 14.77 26.05 9.56
C PHE A 54 13.48 26.89 9.55
N GLY A 55 13.56 28.13 9.99
CA GLY A 55 12.40 29.01 10.12
C GLY A 55 11.64 28.84 11.42
N GLY A 56 12.07 27.94 12.29
CA GLY A 56 11.42 27.68 13.58
C GLY A 56 10.14 26.89 13.45
N GLY A 57 9.37 26.81 14.54
CA GLY A 57 8.15 26.01 14.66
C GLY A 57 8.34 24.80 15.56
N GLY A 58 7.26 24.11 15.91
CA GLY A 58 7.32 22.92 16.76
C GLY A 58 7.63 21.66 15.97
N GLY A 59 8.34 20.71 16.60
CA GLY A 59 8.67 19.41 16.05
C GLY A 59 10.02 19.38 15.35
N MET A 60 10.40 18.21 14.84
CA MET A 60 11.68 17.92 14.21
C MET A 60 11.46 17.58 12.72
N VAL A 61 12.52 17.64 11.92
CA VAL A 61 12.54 17.19 10.52
C VAL A 61 13.65 16.16 10.38
N MET A 62 13.39 15.10 9.63
CA MET A 62 14.39 14.07 9.39
C MET A 62 15.47 14.59 8.46
N LYS A 63 16.72 14.41 8.87
CA LYS A 63 17.94 14.95 8.24
C LYS A 63 18.22 14.29 6.88
N PRO A 64 18.78 15.03 5.91
CA PRO A 64 19.08 14.49 4.59
C PRO A 64 20.27 13.53 4.57
N GLU A 65 21.31 13.72 5.41
CA GLU A 65 22.54 12.94 5.32
C GLU A 65 22.33 11.43 5.54
N PRO A 66 21.54 10.96 6.55
CA PRO A 66 21.29 9.55 6.69
C PRO A 66 20.52 8.93 5.50
N PHE A 67 19.56 9.66 4.92
CA PHE A 67 18.86 9.19 3.72
C PHE A 67 19.79 9.12 2.51
N ASP A 68 20.63 10.12 2.30
CA ASP A 68 21.62 10.12 1.22
C ASP A 68 22.56 8.91 1.32
N ALA A 69 23.02 8.61 2.53
CA ALA A 69 23.89 7.47 2.75
C ALA A 69 23.16 6.13 2.57
N ALA A 70 21.94 6.00 3.09
CA ALA A 70 21.16 4.78 2.97
C ALA A 70 20.77 4.47 1.51
N LEU A 71 20.24 5.48 0.79
CA LEU A 71 19.88 5.35 -0.62
C LEU A 71 21.08 5.14 -1.52
N GLY A 72 22.19 5.84 -1.25
CA GLY A 72 23.45 5.67 -1.98
C GLY A 72 24.10 4.30 -1.77
N ALA A 73 23.78 3.59 -0.69
CA ALA A 73 24.29 2.24 -0.43
C ALA A 73 23.48 1.13 -1.13
N LEU A 74 22.30 1.45 -1.68
CA LEU A 74 21.50 0.50 -2.45
C LEU A 74 22.08 0.33 -3.85
N GLU A 75 22.34 -0.91 -4.27
CA GLU A 75 22.80 -1.23 -5.63
C GLU A 75 21.74 -0.85 -6.67
N ALA A 76 20.46 -1.06 -6.33
CA ALA A 76 19.30 -0.74 -7.16
C ALA A 76 18.16 -0.28 -6.25
N PRO A 77 18.00 1.02 -6.01
CA PRO A 77 16.87 1.54 -5.23
C PRO A 77 15.53 1.31 -5.93
N GLY A 78 15.52 1.13 -7.26
CA GLY A 78 14.31 1.03 -8.05
C GLY A 78 13.50 2.33 -7.97
N ARG A 79 12.19 2.20 -7.98
CA ARG A 79 11.30 3.35 -7.75
C ARG A 79 11.33 3.75 -6.27
N VAL A 80 11.67 4.99 -6.00
CA VAL A 80 11.74 5.54 -4.65
C VAL A 80 10.47 6.33 -4.35
N VAL A 81 9.74 5.91 -3.33
CA VAL A 81 8.44 6.48 -2.93
C VAL A 81 8.51 7.00 -1.50
N ALA A 82 8.22 8.27 -1.29
CA ALA A 82 8.07 8.82 0.05
C ALA A 82 6.60 8.72 0.51
N LEU A 83 6.39 8.17 1.71
CA LEU A 83 5.07 8.07 2.31
C LEU A 83 4.77 9.33 3.11
N SER A 84 3.89 10.15 2.57
CA SER A 84 3.65 11.52 3.04
C SER A 84 2.17 11.88 2.90
N PRO A 85 1.56 12.59 3.89
CA PRO A 85 0.20 13.11 3.73
C PRO A 85 0.09 14.19 2.62
N ARG A 86 1.21 14.71 2.12
CA ARG A 86 1.27 15.64 0.99
C ARG A 86 1.25 14.95 -0.36
N GLY A 87 1.45 13.62 -0.39
CA GLY A 87 1.54 12.82 -1.60
C GLY A 87 0.20 12.67 -2.32
N ARG A 88 0.28 12.14 -3.55
CA ARG A 88 -0.92 11.78 -4.31
C ARG A 88 -1.64 10.61 -3.61
N PRO A 89 -2.97 10.55 -3.66
CA PRO A 89 -3.72 9.43 -3.11
C PRO A 89 -3.26 8.09 -3.70
N PHE A 90 -2.97 7.12 -2.83
CA PHE A 90 -2.69 5.74 -3.20
C PHE A 90 -3.98 5.02 -3.56
N ASP A 91 -4.03 4.44 -4.73
CA ASP A 91 -5.17 3.70 -5.26
C ASP A 91 -4.75 2.36 -5.87
N HIS A 92 -5.73 1.60 -6.39
CA HIS A 92 -5.48 0.33 -7.03
C HIS A 92 -4.56 0.44 -8.26
N HIS A 93 -4.72 1.47 -9.08
CA HIS A 93 -3.87 1.70 -10.25
C HIS A 93 -2.42 1.94 -9.86
N THR A 94 -2.19 2.69 -8.80
CA THR A 94 -0.85 2.90 -8.22
C THR A 94 -0.27 1.59 -7.70
N ALA A 95 -1.08 0.76 -7.01
CA ALA A 95 -0.65 -0.56 -6.56
C ALA A 95 -0.26 -1.48 -7.72
N VAL A 96 -1.04 -1.51 -8.81
CA VAL A 96 -0.72 -2.25 -10.05
C VAL A 96 0.59 -1.77 -10.66
N ARG A 97 0.79 -0.45 -10.77
CA ARG A 97 2.04 0.14 -11.27
C ARG A 97 3.25 -0.31 -10.43
N PHE A 98 3.13 -0.26 -9.12
CA PHE A 98 4.21 -0.68 -8.21
C PHE A 98 4.48 -2.19 -8.28
N ALA A 99 3.45 -3.01 -8.48
CA ALA A 99 3.61 -4.45 -8.61
C ALA A 99 4.37 -4.87 -9.89
N LEU A 100 4.50 -3.99 -10.87
CA LEU A 100 5.29 -4.21 -12.09
C LEU A 100 6.78 -3.86 -11.93
N GLU A 101 7.15 -3.17 -10.85
CA GLU A 101 8.55 -2.83 -10.59
C GLU A 101 9.34 -4.05 -10.09
N SER A 102 10.60 -4.15 -10.50
CA SER A 102 11.51 -5.15 -9.95
C SER A 102 11.96 -4.81 -8.53
N ASP A 103 12.15 -3.51 -8.28
CA ASP A 103 12.63 -2.94 -7.03
C ASP A 103 11.81 -1.70 -6.67
N LEU A 104 11.33 -1.65 -5.41
CA LEU A 104 10.57 -0.54 -4.83
C LEU A 104 11.22 -0.13 -3.51
N THR A 105 11.47 1.14 -3.32
CA THR A 105 12.00 1.68 -2.06
C THR A 105 10.99 2.63 -1.43
N LEU A 106 10.53 2.30 -0.22
CA LEU A 106 9.60 3.11 0.55
C LEU A 106 10.34 3.88 1.64
N LEU A 107 10.17 5.20 1.67
CA LEU A 107 10.71 6.06 2.72
C LEU A 107 9.64 6.35 3.76
N CYS A 108 9.88 5.92 4.99
CA CYS A 108 8.98 6.17 6.13
C CYS A 108 9.43 7.45 6.86
N GLY A 109 8.74 8.54 6.59
CA GLY A 109 8.95 9.80 7.32
C GLY A 109 8.40 9.75 8.75
N ARG A 110 8.98 10.54 9.64
CA ARG A 110 8.53 10.77 11.02
C ARG A 110 8.52 12.28 11.32
N TYR A 111 7.95 12.65 12.45
CA TYR A 111 7.89 14.03 12.92
C TYR A 111 7.16 14.96 11.94
N LYS A 112 7.85 16.01 11.43
CA LYS A 112 7.33 16.93 10.41
C LYS A 112 7.54 16.46 8.98
N GLY A 113 8.18 15.31 8.82
CA GLY A 113 8.52 14.72 7.53
C GLY A 113 10.02 14.63 7.29
N ILE A 114 10.35 14.36 6.05
CA ILE A 114 11.72 14.23 5.54
C ILE A 114 12.15 15.59 4.97
N ASP A 115 13.42 15.94 5.11
CA ASP A 115 13.99 17.14 4.52
C ASP A 115 13.74 17.17 3.01
N GLU A 116 13.26 18.30 2.49
CA GLU A 116 12.82 18.45 1.10
C GLU A 116 13.95 18.12 0.10
N ARG A 117 15.20 18.32 0.45
CA ARG A 117 16.37 18.00 -0.39
C ARG A 117 16.50 16.51 -0.67
N VAL A 118 16.00 15.63 0.21
CA VAL A 118 15.91 14.19 -0.04
C VAL A 118 14.84 13.92 -1.10
N THR A 119 13.68 14.56 -0.96
CA THR A 119 12.57 14.44 -1.89
C THR A 119 12.98 14.89 -3.29
N GLU A 120 13.59 16.07 -3.41
CA GLU A 120 14.07 16.62 -4.68
C GLU A 120 15.15 15.74 -5.37
N LYS A 121 15.98 15.06 -4.58
CA LYS A 121 17.13 14.31 -5.10
C LYS A 121 16.80 12.85 -5.45
N TRP A 122 15.97 12.21 -4.63
CA TRP A 122 15.84 10.76 -4.66
C TRP A 122 14.43 10.25 -4.94
N VAL A 123 13.39 11.04 -4.61
CA VAL A 123 12.02 10.56 -4.62
C VAL A 123 11.40 10.73 -5.99
N ASP A 124 10.93 9.63 -6.57
CA ASP A 124 10.19 9.64 -7.84
C ASP A 124 8.75 10.13 -7.64
N GLU A 125 8.13 9.81 -6.49
CA GLU A 125 6.78 10.28 -6.15
C GLU A 125 6.53 10.24 -4.63
N GLU A 126 5.68 11.16 -4.17
CA GLU A 126 5.11 11.11 -2.82
C GLU A 126 3.70 10.49 -2.88
N VAL A 127 3.41 9.59 -1.94
CA VAL A 127 2.14 8.85 -1.88
C VAL A 127 1.48 9.01 -0.51
N SER A 128 0.19 9.29 -0.50
CA SER A 128 -0.67 9.37 0.68
C SER A 128 -1.69 8.23 0.71
N ILE A 129 -1.86 7.58 1.85
CA ILE A 129 -2.91 6.56 2.04
C ILE A 129 -4.25 7.13 2.51
N GLY A 130 -4.38 8.45 2.60
CA GLY A 130 -5.63 9.13 2.99
C GLY A 130 -5.40 10.47 3.65
N ASP A 131 -6.47 11.24 3.79
CA ASP A 131 -6.48 12.61 4.31
C ASP A 131 -6.45 12.64 5.85
N TYR A 132 -5.40 12.06 6.42
CA TYR A 132 -5.12 12.06 7.86
C TYR A 132 -3.61 11.98 8.11
N VAL A 133 -3.19 12.43 9.28
CA VAL A 133 -1.79 12.41 9.68
C VAL A 133 -1.55 11.24 10.62
N LEU A 134 -0.51 10.45 10.32
CA LEU A 134 -0.02 9.35 11.14
C LEU A 134 1.22 9.78 11.94
N SER A 135 1.58 9.01 12.96
CA SER A 135 2.81 9.25 13.74
C SER A 135 4.08 8.95 12.95
N GLY A 136 3.98 8.21 11.84
CA GLY A 136 5.09 7.83 10.96
C GLY A 136 4.62 7.11 9.72
N GLY A 137 5.54 6.84 8.79
CA GLY A 137 5.26 6.21 7.51
C GLY A 137 5.09 4.69 7.57
N GLU A 138 5.47 4.03 8.66
CA GLU A 138 5.47 2.56 8.74
C GLU A 138 4.09 1.92 8.57
N PRO A 139 2.99 2.44 9.16
CA PRO A 139 1.65 1.92 8.88
C PRO A 139 1.26 2.11 7.41
N ALA A 140 1.66 3.22 6.79
CA ALA A 140 1.41 3.46 5.37
C ALA A 140 2.22 2.49 4.49
N ALA A 141 3.46 2.18 4.86
CA ALA A 141 4.27 1.17 4.19
C ALA A 141 3.59 -0.21 4.20
N LEU A 142 3.03 -0.63 5.33
CA LEU A 142 2.29 -1.90 5.42
C LEU A 142 1.08 -1.93 4.48
N VAL A 143 0.31 -0.84 4.41
CA VAL A 143 -0.84 -0.73 3.49
C VAL A 143 -0.39 -0.84 2.04
N VAL A 144 0.65 -0.10 1.65
CA VAL A 144 1.19 -0.13 0.28
C VAL A 144 1.74 -1.52 -0.05
N ILE A 145 2.55 -2.11 0.84
CA ILE A 145 3.15 -3.44 0.64
C ILE A 145 2.06 -4.50 0.47
N ASP A 146 1.05 -4.54 1.35
CA ASP A 146 -0.02 -5.54 1.26
C ASP A 146 -0.78 -5.40 -0.06
N ALA A 147 -1.15 -4.18 -0.44
CA ALA A 147 -1.85 -3.91 -1.70
C ALA A 147 -1.03 -4.30 -2.94
N VAL A 148 0.28 -4.09 -2.93
CA VAL A 148 1.19 -4.44 -4.03
C VAL A 148 1.45 -5.93 -4.10
N VAL A 149 1.81 -6.56 -2.98
CA VAL A 149 2.25 -7.95 -2.92
C VAL A 149 1.13 -8.91 -3.31
N ARG A 150 -0.12 -8.62 -2.93
CA ARG A 150 -1.26 -9.47 -3.33
C ARG A 150 -1.53 -9.48 -4.84
N LEU A 151 -0.99 -8.51 -5.59
CA LEU A 151 -1.08 -8.43 -7.06
C LEU A 151 0.02 -9.22 -7.78
N LEU A 152 1.05 -9.66 -7.06
CA LEU A 152 2.13 -10.46 -7.66
C LEU A 152 1.59 -11.82 -8.10
N PRO A 153 1.94 -12.29 -9.33
CA PRO A 153 1.53 -13.61 -9.79
C PRO A 153 1.96 -14.70 -8.82
N GLY A 154 0.99 -15.49 -8.35
CA GLY A 154 1.22 -16.58 -7.40
C GLY A 154 1.13 -16.19 -5.91
N ALA A 155 0.98 -14.92 -5.56
CA ALA A 155 0.81 -14.48 -4.17
C ALA A 155 -0.56 -14.88 -3.60
N LEU A 156 -1.61 -14.84 -4.41
CA LEU A 156 -2.93 -15.37 -4.08
C LEU A 156 -3.10 -16.76 -4.68
N GLY A 157 -3.67 -17.69 -3.91
CA GLY A 157 -3.87 -19.08 -4.33
C GLY A 157 -4.95 -19.25 -5.42
N ASP A 158 -5.78 -18.25 -5.63
CA ASP A 158 -6.85 -18.24 -6.63
C ASP A 158 -6.88 -16.90 -7.35
N HIS A 159 -6.51 -16.92 -8.64
CA HIS A 159 -6.53 -15.74 -9.51
C HIS A 159 -7.94 -15.17 -9.69
N ASP A 160 -8.97 -16.02 -9.73
CA ASP A 160 -10.36 -15.59 -9.90
C ASP A 160 -10.86 -14.82 -8.68
N SER A 161 -10.26 -15.06 -7.51
CA SER A 161 -10.55 -14.31 -6.28
C SER A 161 -10.12 -12.84 -6.40
N ALA A 162 -8.94 -12.58 -6.96
CA ALA A 162 -8.45 -11.20 -7.15
C ALA A 162 -9.27 -10.43 -8.18
N ALA A 163 -9.68 -11.10 -9.27
CA ALA A 163 -10.46 -10.49 -10.34
C ALA A 163 -11.88 -10.07 -9.90
N SER A 164 -12.41 -10.68 -8.83
CA SER A 164 -13.73 -10.34 -8.27
C SER A 164 -13.69 -9.29 -7.16
N ASP A 165 -12.50 -8.82 -6.77
CA ASP A 165 -12.33 -7.79 -5.74
C ASP A 165 -12.71 -6.39 -6.25
N SER A 166 -13.03 -5.50 -5.32
CA SER A 166 -13.27 -4.09 -5.62
C SER A 166 -12.07 -3.46 -6.32
N PHE A 167 -12.33 -2.57 -7.26
CA PHE A 167 -11.37 -1.76 -8.03
C PHE A 167 -10.66 -2.50 -9.17
N TYR A 168 -10.71 -3.82 -9.25
CA TYR A 168 -10.03 -4.58 -10.31
C TYR A 168 -10.58 -4.20 -11.72
N GLU A 169 -11.91 -4.08 -11.82
CA GLU A 169 -12.60 -3.59 -13.04
C GLU A 169 -13.16 -2.16 -12.86
N GLY A 170 -12.57 -1.36 -11.95
CA GLY A 170 -13.02 0.00 -11.70
C GLY A 170 -14.29 0.11 -10.83
N LEU A 171 -14.93 -0.99 -10.46
CA LEU A 171 -16.15 -1.02 -9.66
C LEU A 171 -15.91 -1.55 -8.24
N LEU A 172 -16.85 -1.31 -7.35
CA LEU A 172 -16.93 -2.03 -6.09
C LEU A 172 -17.44 -3.45 -6.31
N SER A 173 -16.92 -4.43 -5.55
CA SER A 173 -17.40 -5.80 -5.58
C SER A 173 -18.85 -5.93 -5.09
N ALA A 174 -19.55 -6.98 -5.55
CA ALA A 174 -20.85 -7.34 -5.02
C ALA A 174 -20.77 -7.83 -3.58
N PRO A 175 -21.85 -7.71 -2.78
CA PRO A 175 -21.86 -8.23 -1.42
C PRO A 175 -21.73 -9.75 -1.39
N SER A 176 -20.87 -10.26 -0.48
CA SER A 176 -20.61 -11.67 -0.29
C SER A 176 -21.49 -12.26 0.81
N TYR A 177 -21.93 -13.50 0.62
CA TYR A 177 -22.72 -14.28 1.57
C TYR A 177 -22.09 -15.68 1.77
N THR A 178 -22.08 -16.13 3.01
CA THR A 178 -21.62 -17.48 3.39
C THR A 178 -22.68 -18.25 4.16
N ARG A 179 -22.40 -19.48 4.54
CA ARG A 179 -23.24 -20.30 5.41
C ARG A 179 -23.29 -19.75 6.84
N PRO A 180 -24.43 -19.88 7.55
CA PRO A 180 -25.69 -20.55 7.16
C PRO A 180 -26.50 -19.73 6.14
N ALA A 181 -27.43 -20.39 5.44
CA ALA A 181 -28.29 -19.74 4.42
C ALA A 181 -29.27 -18.72 5.02
N GLU A 182 -29.57 -18.86 6.30
CA GLU A 182 -30.38 -17.92 7.09
C GLU A 182 -29.70 -17.67 8.43
N HIS A 183 -29.62 -16.40 8.83
CA HIS A 183 -29.07 -15.97 10.10
C HIS A 183 -29.89 -14.77 10.64
N ASP A 184 -30.40 -14.89 11.84
CA ASP A 184 -31.25 -13.88 12.49
C ASP A 184 -32.41 -13.36 11.62
N GLY A 185 -33.15 -14.26 10.96
CA GLY A 185 -34.26 -13.92 10.09
C GLY A 185 -33.86 -13.25 8.75
N ARG A 186 -32.56 -13.19 8.45
CA ARG A 186 -32.01 -12.67 7.19
C ARG A 186 -31.48 -13.82 6.35
N SER A 187 -31.99 -13.96 5.13
CA SER A 187 -31.58 -15.02 4.22
C SER A 187 -30.56 -14.54 3.18
N ALA A 188 -29.59 -15.38 2.83
CA ALA A 188 -28.78 -15.17 1.65
C ALA A 188 -29.68 -15.20 0.39
N PRO A 189 -29.43 -14.32 -0.61
CA PRO A 189 -30.23 -14.26 -1.84
C PRO A 189 -30.38 -15.63 -2.52
N GLY A 190 -31.61 -15.97 -2.89
CA GLY A 190 -31.93 -17.27 -3.49
C GLY A 190 -31.16 -17.54 -4.79
N VAL A 191 -30.87 -16.49 -5.57
CA VAL A 191 -30.08 -16.58 -6.79
C VAL A 191 -28.68 -17.15 -6.54
N LEU A 192 -28.03 -16.77 -5.42
CA LEU A 192 -26.67 -17.27 -5.08
C LEU A 192 -26.65 -18.75 -4.69
N ARG A 193 -27.82 -19.33 -4.39
CA ARG A 193 -28.00 -20.73 -4.02
C ARG A 193 -28.61 -21.58 -5.15
N SER A 194 -28.85 -20.98 -6.32
CA SER A 194 -29.57 -21.64 -7.42
C SER A 194 -28.69 -22.61 -8.22
N GLY A 195 -27.36 -22.46 -8.18
CA GLY A 195 -26.43 -23.19 -9.06
C GLY A 195 -26.42 -22.66 -10.51
N ASP A 196 -27.24 -21.67 -10.84
CA ASP A 196 -27.28 -21.04 -12.17
C ASP A 196 -26.21 -19.95 -12.27
N HIS A 197 -25.06 -20.29 -12.81
CA HIS A 197 -23.90 -19.42 -12.90
C HIS A 197 -24.22 -18.12 -13.64
N SER A 198 -24.94 -18.16 -14.75
CA SER A 198 -25.30 -16.98 -15.54
C SER A 198 -26.15 -15.99 -14.73
N ARG A 199 -27.14 -16.50 -13.99
CA ARG A 199 -27.97 -15.65 -13.11
C ARG A 199 -27.20 -15.11 -11.92
N ILE A 200 -26.27 -15.88 -11.39
CA ILE A 200 -25.37 -15.43 -10.28
C ILE A 200 -24.48 -14.29 -10.76
N GLU A 201 -23.86 -14.42 -11.94
CA GLU A 201 -23.02 -13.38 -12.52
C GLU A 201 -23.81 -12.10 -12.82
N ALA A 202 -24.96 -12.20 -13.45
CA ALA A 202 -25.83 -11.06 -13.71
C ALA A 202 -26.27 -10.36 -12.40
N TRP A 203 -26.55 -11.12 -11.35
CA TRP A 203 -26.88 -10.56 -10.03
C TRP A 203 -25.68 -9.84 -9.42
N ARG A 204 -24.47 -10.45 -9.46
CA ARG A 204 -23.23 -9.83 -8.95
C ARG A 204 -22.94 -8.52 -9.66
N ALA A 205 -22.97 -8.51 -10.99
CA ALA A 205 -22.75 -7.31 -11.79
C ALA A 205 -23.76 -6.19 -11.42
N GLY A 206 -25.04 -6.52 -11.30
CA GLY A 206 -26.07 -5.56 -10.88
C GLY A 206 -25.91 -5.03 -9.46
N GLN A 207 -25.36 -5.83 -8.52
CA GLN A 207 -25.06 -5.38 -7.17
C GLN A 207 -23.79 -4.51 -7.12
N ALA A 208 -22.78 -4.86 -7.90
CA ALA A 208 -21.54 -4.09 -8.03
C ALA A 208 -21.82 -2.68 -8.58
N ASP A 209 -22.56 -2.58 -9.69
CA ASP A 209 -23.01 -1.29 -10.27
C ASP A 209 -23.80 -0.45 -9.25
N ARG A 210 -24.77 -1.06 -8.60
CA ARG A 210 -25.58 -0.36 -7.57
C ARG A 210 -24.74 0.14 -6.40
N ALA A 211 -23.81 -0.70 -5.90
CA ALA A 211 -22.94 -0.34 -4.78
C ALA A 211 -22.02 0.82 -5.17
N THR A 212 -21.46 0.77 -6.38
CA THR A 212 -20.57 1.80 -6.91
C THR A 212 -21.31 3.13 -7.07
N ARG A 213 -22.46 3.15 -7.74
CA ARG A 213 -23.27 4.38 -7.90
C ARG A 213 -23.67 5.03 -6.57
N HIS A 214 -23.91 4.21 -5.55
CA HIS A 214 -24.37 4.73 -4.26
C HIS A 214 -23.23 5.15 -3.33
N ARG A 215 -22.11 4.42 -3.32
CA ARG A 215 -21.03 4.61 -2.33
C ARG A 215 -19.79 5.30 -2.89
N ARG A 216 -19.50 5.09 -4.16
CA ARG A 216 -18.32 5.58 -4.84
C ARG A 216 -18.65 6.00 -6.28
N PRO A 217 -19.57 7.00 -6.44
CA PRO A 217 -19.93 7.51 -7.77
C PRO A 217 -18.73 8.09 -8.53
N ASP A 218 -17.72 8.56 -7.81
CA ASP A 218 -16.46 9.04 -8.35
C ASP A 218 -15.73 8.01 -9.23
N LEU A 219 -15.89 6.72 -8.97
CA LEU A 219 -15.29 5.66 -9.80
C LEU A 219 -15.90 5.53 -11.19
N LEU A 220 -17.13 6.05 -11.39
CA LEU A 220 -17.82 6.01 -12.67
C LEU A 220 -17.48 7.22 -13.56
N ASP A 221 -16.93 8.29 -12.99
CA ASP A 221 -16.57 9.51 -13.69
C ASP A 221 -15.14 9.46 -14.25
N LEU A 222 -14.33 8.46 -13.87
CA LEU A 222 -12.95 8.30 -14.33
C LEU A 222 -12.85 7.92 -15.82
N ASP A 223 -13.91 7.34 -16.42
CA ASP A 223 -13.98 7.02 -17.85
C ASP A 223 -14.27 8.25 -18.75
N ALA A 224 -14.49 9.43 -18.17
CA ALA A 224 -14.80 10.66 -18.89
C ALA A 224 -13.62 11.62 -19.04
N ALA A 225 -12.42 11.24 -18.60
CA ALA A 225 -11.23 12.12 -18.51
C ALA A 225 -10.04 11.67 -19.39
N ASP A 226 -10.30 10.88 -20.48
CA ASP A 226 -9.33 10.59 -21.55
C ASP A 226 -9.65 11.37 -22.84
#